data_fb6410e4bbfb26c13f83d9fdcb22972c
#
_entry.id   fb6410e4bbfb26c13f83d9fdcb22972c
#
_cell.length_a   1.000
_cell.length_b   1.000
_cell.length_c   1.000
_cell.angle_alpha   90.00
_cell.angle_beta   90.00
_cell.angle_gamma   90.00
#
_symmetry.space_group_name_H-M   'P 1'
#
loop_
_entity.id
_entity.type
_entity.pdbx_description
1 polymer ?
#
loop_
_entity_poly.entity_id
_entity_poly.type
_entity_poly.pdbx_seq_one_letter_code
_entity_poly.pdbx_strand_id
1 'polypeptide(L)'
;MNTAVAAFLGKHNFNHHVDINSVTDALLSDMHEGLCRRPASQDMILTYSNPPSKAAAGKSVIVIDAGGTNFRSCLVTFDSTGKPSIDFMEKTKMPGIEKELSRTEFFNQFAENLEHLKDKSCNIGFCFSYPMTITDDGDGILLGFSKEIKAPEVAGCRVGKELKKALADHGWKNKMNVLLLNDT
;
A
#
# COMPACT_ATOMS: atom_id res chain seq x y z
N MET A 1 -34.04 4.98 -21.01
CA MET A 1 -33.90 4.39 -19.66
C MET A 1 -35.23 3.77 -19.28
N ASN A 2 -35.23 2.58 -18.63
CA ASN A 2 -36.46 1.93 -18.16
C ASN A 2 -37.12 2.82 -17.09
N THR A 3 -38.44 3.04 -17.21
CA THR A 3 -39.23 3.94 -16.34
C THR A 3 -39.11 3.55 -14.85
N ALA A 4 -39.06 2.25 -14.55
CA ALA A 4 -38.90 1.75 -13.19
C ALA A 4 -37.52 2.08 -12.61
N VAL A 5 -36.46 2.02 -13.42
CA VAL A 5 -35.09 2.42 -13.03
C VAL A 5 -35.02 3.91 -12.76
N ALA A 6 -35.61 4.73 -13.64
CA ALA A 6 -35.66 6.19 -13.46
C ALA A 6 -36.41 6.58 -12.18
N ALA A 7 -37.53 5.93 -11.91
CA ALA A 7 -38.29 6.14 -10.66
C ALA A 7 -37.51 5.73 -9.42
N PHE A 8 -36.77 4.61 -9.46
CA PHE A 8 -35.89 4.17 -8.38
C PHE A 8 -34.77 5.20 -8.11
N LEU A 9 -34.07 5.61 -9.16
CA LEU A 9 -32.97 6.58 -9.03
C LEU A 9 -33.45 7.91 -8.47
N GLY A 10 -34.61 8.41 -8.96
CA GLY A 10 -35.23 9.63 -8.45
C GLY A 10 -35.65 9.53 -6.97
N LYS A 11 -36.22 8.39 -6.56
CA LYS A 11 -36.62 8.13 -5.17
C LYS A 11 -35.43 8.15 -4.20
N HIS A 12 -34.25 7.74 -4.67
CA HIS A 12 -33.04 7.65 -3.85
C HIS A 12 -32.07 8.81 -4.10
N ASN A 13 -32.50 9.87 -4.78
CA ASN A 13 -31.68 11.06 -5.11
C ASN A 13 -30.40 10.74 -5.86
N PHE A 14 -30.36 9.67 -6.67
CA PHE A 14 -29.26 9.41 -7.57
C PHE A 14 -29.34 10.34 -8.78
N ASN A 15 -28.29 11.13 -8.98
CA ASN A 15 -28.16 11.93 -10.18
C ASN A 15 -27.74 11.05 -11.36
N HIS A 16 -28.61 10.89 -12.35
CA HIS A 16 -28.38 10.08 -13.55
C HIS A 16 -28.04 10.91 -14.81
N HIS A 17 -27.96 12.21 -14.66
CA HIS A 17 -27.46 13.15 -15.66
C HIS A 17 -26.25 13.90 -15.10
N VAL A 18 -25.12 13.18 -15.02
CA VAL A 18 -23.88 13.75 -14.53
C VAL A 18 -23.11 14.36 -15.70
N ASP A 19 -22.90 15.67 -15.68
CA ASP A 19 -21.93 16.29 -16.59
C ASP A 19 -20.52 15.99 -16.09
N ILE A 20 -19.79 15.20 -16.86
CA ILE A 20 -18.45 14.73 -16.51
C ILE A 20 -17.46 15.89 -16.31
N ASN A 21 -17.61 16.96 -17.09
CA ASN A 21 -16.72 18.12 -16.96
C ASN A 21 -16.95 18.84 -15.61
N SER A 22 -18.22 19.09 -15.27
CA SER A 22 -18.55 19.70 -13.97
C SER A 22 -18.07 18.87 -12.77
N VAL A 23 -18.18 17.53 -12.85
CA VAL A 23 -17.66 16.64 -11.78
C VAL A 23 -16.15 16.67 -11.74
N THR A 24 -15.49 16.67 -12.88
CA THR A 24 -14.02 16.76 -12.96
C THR A 24 -13.52 18.07 -12.37
N ASP A 25 -14.14 19.19 -12.75
CA ASP A 25 -13.76 20.51 -12.23
C ASP A 25 -13.96 20.62 -10.72
N ALA A 26 -15.08 20.08 -10.21
CA ALA A 26 -15.34 20.03 -8.78
C ALA A 26 -14.31 19.18 -8.02
N LEU A 27 -13.96 18.00 -8.55
CA LEU A 27 -12.95 17.11 -7.97
C LEU A 27 -11.56 17.76 -7.97
N LEU A 28 -11.14 18.35 -9.09
CA LEU A 28 -9.85 19.04 -9.18
C LEU A 28 -9.76 20.25 -8.25
N SER A 29 -10.87 21.00 -8.12
CA SER A 29 -10.96 22.10 -7.17
C SER A 29 -10.81 21.62 -5.72
N ASP A 30 -11.49 20.54 -5.34
CA ASP A 30 -11.43 19.96 -4.01
C ASP A 30 -10.03 19.40 -3.68
N MET A 31 -9.41 18.72 -4.66
CA MET A 31 -8.01 18.27 -4.54
C MET A 31 -7.04 19.45 -4.37
N HIS A 32 -7.26 20.57 -5.08
CA HIS A 32 -6.44 21.77 -4.95
C HIS A 32 -6.57 22.36 -3.55
N GLU A 33 -7.79 22.47 -3.02
CA GLU A 33 -8.02 22.95 -1.65
C GLU A 33 -7.32 22.03 -0.62
N GLY A 34 -7.40 20.70 -0.80
CA GLY A 34 -6.68 19.73 0.04
C GLY A 34 -5.16 19.91 -0.01
N LEU A 35 -4.58 20.13 -1.19
CA LEU A 35 -3.15 20.45 -1.35
C LEU A 35 -2.76 21.75 -0.63
N CYS A 36 -3.63 22.75 -0.62
CA CYS A 36 -3.44 24.01 0.09
C CYS A 36 -3.70 23.87 1.61
N ARG A 37 -4.00 22.67 2.12
CA ARG A 37 -4.38 22.40 3.52
C ARG A 37 -5.58 23.21 3.98
N ARG A 38 -6.54 23.46 3.10
CA ARG A 38 -7.83 24.06 3.40
C ARG A 38 -8.87 22.97 3.62
N PRO A 39 -10.02 23.29 4.25
CA PRO A 39 -11.11 22.32 4.38
C PRO A 39 -11.54 21.80 3.00
N ALA A 40 -11.43 20.51 2.78
CA ALA A 40 -11.76 19.81 1.54
C ALA A 40 -12.29 18.42 1.86
N SER A 41 -13.05 17.81 0.94
CA SER A 41 -13.48 16.42 1.07
C SER A 41 -12.41 15.43 0.63
N GLN A 42 -11.39 15.89 -0.10
CA GLN A 42 -10.25 15.09 -0.52
C GLN A 42 -9.01 15.42 0.32
N ASP A 43 -8.66 14.50 1.21
CA ASP A 43 -7.38 14.56 1.93
C ASP A 43 -6.23 14.22 0.96
N MET A 44 -5.41 15.23 0.64
CA MET A 44 -4.23 15.02 -0.21
C MET A 44 -3.07 14.55 0.65
N ILE A 45 -2.83 13.22 0.62
CA ILE A 45 -1.83 12.56 1.45
C ILE A 45 -0.43 12.76 0.85
N LEU A 46 0.53 13.17 1.68
CA LEU A 46 1.93 13.26 1.29
C LEU A 46 2.52 11.86 1.14
N THR A 47 3.00 11.53 -0.05
CA THR A 47 3.62 10.22 -0.32
C THR A 47 5.14 10.25 -0.26
N TYR A 48 5.77 11.43 -0.37
CA TYR A 48 7.21 11.64 -0.52
C TYR A 48 7.82 10.83 -1.68
N SER A 49 6.99 10.35 -2.61
CA SER A 49 7.39 9.58 -3.77
C SER A 49 7.46 10.48 -4.99
N ASN A 50 8.58 10.40 -5.71
CA ASN A 50 8.75 11.07 -6.99
C ASN A 50 8.84 10.03 -8.11
N PRO A 51 8.31 10.31 -9.31
CA PRO A 51 8.53 9.47 -10.47
C PRO A 51 10.03 9.29 -10.71
N PRO A 52 10.50 8.07 -11.03
CA PRO A 52 11.90 7.84 -11.32
C PRO A 52 12.32 8.63 -12.57
N SER A 53 13.43 9.35 -12.49
CA SER A 53 13.97 10.11 -13.63
C SER A 53 14.62 9.22 -14.69
N LYS A 54 14.92 7.97 -14.34
CA LYS A 54 15.54 6.96 -15.23
C LYS A 54 14.94 5.58 -14.97
N ALA A 55 14.92 4.76 -16.01
CA ALA A 55 14.52 3.36 -15.87
C ALA A 55 15.44 2.63 -14.86
N ALA A 56 14.88 1.70 -14.11
CA ALA A 56 15.58 0.92 -13.09
C ALA A 56 16.40 -0.25 -13.72
N ALA A 57 17.01 -0.02 -14.88
CA ALA A 57 17.70 -1.06 -15.65
C ALA A 57 18.74 -1.83 -14.81
N GLY A 58 18.72 -3.16 -14.92
CA GLY A 58 19.62 -4.06 -14.23
C GLY A 58 19.38 -4.17 -12.71
N LYS A 59 18.26 -3.68 -12.20
CA LYS A 59 17.93 -3.73 -10.77
C LYS A 59 16.82 -4.70 -10.48
N SER A 60 16.81 -5.23 -9.26
CA SER A 60 15.71 -6.04 -8.73
C SER A 60 15.16 -5.42 -7.45
N VAL A 61 13.87 -5.64 -7.21
CA VAL A 61 13.14 -5.19 -6.03
C VAL A 61 12.17 -6.27 -5.59
N ILE A 62 12.11 -6.53 -4.30
CA ILE A 62 11.03 -7.33 -3.70
C ILE A 62 9.81 -6.41 -3.61
N VAL A 63 8.68 -6.88 -4.12
CA VAL A 63 7.41 -6.16 -4.05
C VAL A 63 6.48 -6.90 -3.12
N ILE A 64 5.88 -6.15 -2.20
CA ILE A 64 4.86 -6.62 -1.27
C ILE A 64 3.58 -5.83 -1.53
N ASP A 65 2.48 -6.56 -1.66
CA ASP A 65 1.11 -6.03 -1.67
C ASP A 65 0.34 -6.69 -0.52
N ALA A 66 0.14 -5.93 0.56
CA ALA A 66 -0.54 -6.38 1.75
C ALA A 66 -1.86 -5.63 1.93
N GLY A 67 -2.92 -6.27 1.45
CA GLY A 67 -4.30 -5.76 1.52
C GLY A 67 -5.09 -6.33 2.69
N GLY A 68 -6.42 -6.22 2.61
CA GLY A 68 -7.33 -6.62 3.70
C GLY A 68 -7.34 -8.11 4.02
N THR A 69 -7.17 -8.97 3.03
CA THR A 69 -7.29 -10.43 3.20
C THR A 69 -6.08 -11.19 2.68
N ASN A 70 -5.34 -10.60 1.76
CA ASN A 70 -4.25 -11.25 1.06
C ASN A 70 -2.94 -10.51 1.26
N PHE A 71 -1.89 -11.28 1.41
CA PHE A 71 -0.51 -10.86 1.35
C PHE A 71 0.09 -11.46 0.09
N ARG A 72 0.60 -10.63 -0.81
CA ARG A 72 1.28 -11.06 -2.03
C ARG A 72 2.70 -10.53 -2.02
N SER A 73 3.61 -11.33 -2.52
CA SER A 73 4.99 -10.92 -2.67
C SER A 73 5.61 -11.53 -3.91
N CYS A 74 6.56 -10.83 -4.52
CA CYS A 74 7.30 -11.29 -5.69
C CYS A 74 8.65 -10.59 -5.80
N LEU A 75 9.50 -11.09 -6.68
CA LEU A 75 10.69 -10.38 -7.16
C LEU A 75 10.36 -9.73 -8.51
N VAL A 76 10.58 -8.44 -8.62
CA VAL A 76 10.54 -7.73 -9.89
C VAL A 76 11.98 -7.44 -10.32
N THR A 77 12.36 -7.89 -11.52
CA THR A 77 13.68 -7.64 -12.10
C THR A 77 13.52 -6.81 -13.36
N PHE A 78 14.31 -5.75 -13.48
CA PHE A 78 14.35 -4.90 -14.66
C PHE A 78 15.56 -5.29 -15.53
N ASP A 79 15.31 -5.63 -16.79
CA ASP A 79 16.38 -5.93 -17.74
C ASP A 79 17.23 -4.69 -18.09
N SER A 80 18.22 -4.84 -18.98
CA SER A 80 19.10 -3.75 -19.40
C SER A 80 18.36 -2.59 -20.10
N THR A 81 17.15 -2.83 -20.59
CA THR A 81 16.29 -1.81 -21.23
C THR A 81 15.31 -1.17 -20.23
N GLY A 82 15.25 -1.69 -19.01
CA GLY A 82 14.28 -1.26 -17.98
C GLY A 82 12.93 -1.94 -18.08
N LYS A 83 12.78 -3.01 -18.87
CA LYS A 83 11.55 -3.79 -18.94
C LYS A 83 11.45 -4.71 -17.72
N PRO A 84 10.33 -4.69 -16.97
CA PRO A 84 10.16 -5.54 -15.80
C PRO A 84 9.79 -6.98 -16.16
N SER A 85 10.29 -7.93 -15.36
CA SER A 85 9.79 -9.31 -15.25
C SER A 85 9.41 -9.59 -13.80
N ILE A 86 8.47 -10.50 -13.60
CA ILE A 86 7.96 -10.90 -12.27
C ILE A 86 8.30 -12.38 -12.06
N ASP A 87 9.02 -12.65 -10.97
CA ASP A 87 9.43 -13.99 -10.59
C ASP A 87 9.04 -14.27 -9.13
N PHE A 88 8.98 -15.53 -8.74
CA PHE A 88 8.72 -15.98 -7.37
C PHE A 88 7.45 -15.36 -6.75
N MET A 89 6.37 -15.25 -7.52
CA MET A 89 5.11 -14.74 -7.01
C MET A 89 4.47 -15.73 -6.05
N GLU A 90 4.24 -15.28 -4.81
CA GLU A 90 3.46 -16.03 -3.82
C GLU A 90 2.29 -15.20 -3.28
N LYS A 91 1.26 -15.92 -2.88
CA LYS A 91 0.06 -15.35 -2.24
C LYS A 91 -0.28 -16.15 -1.01
N THR A 92 -0.33 -15.48 0.13
CA THR A 92 -0.73 -16.04 1.42
C THR A 92 -1.88 -15.25 2.03
N LYS A 93 -2.41 -15.70 3.15
CA LYS A 93 -3.35 -14.91 3.94
C LYS A 93 -2.62 -13.77 4.63
N MET A 94 -3.29 -12.65 4.78
CA MET A 94 -2.78 -11.54 5.58
C MET A 94 -2.64 -11.95 7.05
N PRO A 95 -1.50 -11.72 7.72
CA PRO A 95 -1.35 -11.96 9.15
C PRO A 95 -2.41 -11.22 9.98
N GLY A 96 -2.86 -11.85 11.05
CA GLY A 96 -3.85 -11.27 11.95
C GLY A 96 -5.32 -11.45 11.53
N ILE A 97 -5.62 -12.13 10.41
CA ILE A 97 -7.01 -12.43 10.03
C ILE A 97 -7.60 -13.53 10.93
N GLU A 98 -6.87 -14.61 11.12
CA GLU A 98 -7.41 -15.82 11.79
C GLU A 98 -7.39 -15.67 13.32
N LYS A 99 -6.31 -15.16 13.86
CA LYS A 99 -6.11 -14.96 15.31
C LYS A 99 -5.49 -13.60 15.61
N GLU A 100 -5.66 -13.15 16.84
CA GLU A 100 -4.96 -11.97 17.31
C GLU A 100 -3.45 -12.24 17.43
N LEU A 101 -2.65 -11.25 17.02
CA LEU A 101 -1.21 -11.29 17.01
C LEU A 101 -0.66 -10.08 17.76
N SER A 102 0.36 -10.32 18.57
CA SER A 102 1.24 -9.27 19.06
C SER A 102 2.00 -8.60 17.90
N ARG A 103 2.58 -7.45 18.14
CA ARG A 103 3.43 -6.76 17.15
C ARG A 103 4.54 -7.66 16.61
N THR A 104 5.23 -8.36 17.50
CA THR A 104 6.35 -9.23 17.13
C THR A 104 5.88 -10.40 16.26
N GLU A 105 4.80 -11.08 16.64
CA GLU A 105 4.24 -12.19 15.85
C GLU A 105 3.78 -11.73 14.48
N PHE A 106 3.17 -10.55 14.39
CA PHE A 106 2.68 -9.99 13.12
C PHE A 106 3.82 -9.80 12.12
N PHE A 107 4.92 -9.16 12.53
CA PHE A 107 6.05 -8.94 11.63
C PHE A 107 6.89 -10.20 11.41
N ASN A 108 6.93 -11.13 12.34
CA ASN A 108 7.53 -12.45 12.12
C ASN A 108 6.80 -13.22 11.03
N GLN A 109 5.46 -13.21 11.01
CA GLN A 109 4.69 -13.83 9.92
C GLN A 109 4.95 -13.14 8.57
N PHE A 110 5.20 -11.83 8.55
CA PHE A 110 5.65 -11.15 7.31
C PHE A 110 7.00 -11.68 6.86
N ALA A 111 7.96 -11.83 7.78
CA ALA A 111 9.28 -12.36 7.46
C ALA A 111 9.20 -13.81 6.96
N GLU A 112 8.37 -14.66 7.58
CA GLU A 112 8.09 -16.03 7.14
C GLU A 112 7.49 -16.06 5.73
N ASN A 113 6.51 -15.21 5.45
CA ASN A 113 5.89 -15.10 4.11
C ASN A 113 6.87 -14.61 3.03
N LEU A 114 7.99 -14.01 3.42
CA LEU A 114 9.01 -13.50 2.51
C LEU A 114 10.23 -14.43 2.39
N GLU A 115 10.28 -15.56 3.09
CA GLU A 115 11.46 -16.44 3.15
C GLU A 115 11.90 -16.93 1.75
N HIS A 116 10.96 -17.17 0.82
CA HIS A 116 11.22 -17.54 -0.56
C HIS A 116 11.96 -16.45 -1.38
N LEU A 117 11.96 -15.20 -0.89
CA LEU A 117 12.63 -14.04 -1.49
C LEU A 117 13.92 -13.65 -0.76
N LYS A 118 14.30 -14.38 0.28
CA LYS A 118 15.47 -14.09 1.10
C LYS A 118 16.73 -13.89 0.26
N ASP A 119 17.43 -12.80 0.54
CA ASP A 119 18.68 -12.40 -0.10
C ASP A 119 18.62 -12.16 -1.64
N LYS A 120 17.44 -12.16 -2.26
CA LYS A 120 17.28 -11.93 -3.71
C LYS A 120 17.34 -10.44 -4.09
N SER A 121 17.06 -9.54 -3.17
CA SER A 121 17.25 -8.08 -3.31
C SER A 121 17.41 -7.44 -1.94
N CYS A 122 18.09 -6.31 -1.88
CA CYS A 122 18.14 -5.46 -0.68
C CYS A 122 17.05 -4.36 -0.68
N ASN A 123 16.29 -4.22 -1.75
CA ASN A 123 15.23 -3.22 -1.88
C ASN A 123 13.86 -3.89 -1.79
N ILE A 124 12.97 -3.29 -1.00
CA ILE A 124 11.57 -3.70 -0.86
C ILE A 124 10.70 -2.48 -1.15
N GLY A 125 9.78 -2.64 -2.11
CA GLY A 125 8.63 -1.77 -2.32
C GLY A 125 7.41 -2.39 -1.66
N PHE A 126 6.84 -1.71 -0.68
CA PHE A 126 5.78 -2.26 0.14
C PHE A 126 4.49 -1.42 0.02
N CYS A 127 3.53 -1.92 -0.74
CA CYS A 127 2.16 -1.41 -0.77
C CYS A 127 1.39 -1.97 0.41
N PHE A 128 0.97 -1.09 1.33
CA PHE A 128 0.26 -1.45 2.54
C PHE A 128 -1.06 -0.69 2.62
N SER A 129 -2.16 -1.40 2.30
CA SER A 129 -3.51 -0.84 2.10
C SER A 129 -4.22 -0.53 3.43
N TYR A 130 -3.57 0.24 4.29
CA TYR A 130 -4.14 0.70 5.57
C TYR A 130 -3.78 2.16 5.82
N PRO A 131 -4.61 2.92 6.55
CA PRO A 131 -4.33 4.32 6.86
C PRO A 131 -2.98 4.49 7.54
N MET A 132 -2.09 5.27 6.93
CA MET A 132 -0.76 5.55 7.44
C MET A 132 -0.38 7.01 7.27
N THR A 133 0.47 7.49 8.16
CA THR A 133 1.25 8.70 7.91
C THR A 133 2.60 8.30 7.31
N ILE A 134 2.84 8.63 6.05
CA ILE A 134 4.14 8.41 5.39
C ILE A 134 5.13 9.44 5.92
N THR A 135 6.33 8.96 6.26
CA THR A 135 7.44 9.78 6.75
C THR A 135 8.37 10.18 5.60
N ASP A 136 9.17 11.21 5.79
CA ASP A 136 10.07 11.77 4.78
C ASP A 136 11.16 10.79 4.32
N ASP A 137 11.48 9.78 5.12
CA ASP A 137 12.40 8.69 4.77
C ASP A 137 11.71 7.51 4.06
N GLY A 138 10.42 7.65 3.68
CA GLY A 138 9.66 6.65 2.93
C GLY A 138 9.16 5.48 3.76
N ASP A 139 9.19 5.58 5.11
CA ASP A 139 8.52 4.64 6.00
C ASP A 139 7.06 5.08 6.26
N GLY A 140 6.27 4.27 6.96
CA GLY A 140 4.89 4.58 7.32
C GLY A 140 4.60 4.32 8.78
N ILE A 141 3.89 5.24 9.43
CA ILE A 141 3.34 5.05 10.77
C ILE A 141 1.89 4.61 10.60
N LEU A 142 1.58 3.37 10.99
CA LEU A 142 0.22 2.84 10.90
C LEU A 142 -0.71 3.58 11.86
N LEU A 143 -1.80 4.13 11.35
CA LEU A 143 -2.82 4.79 12.19
C LEU A 143 -3.81 3.79 12.79
N GLY A 144 -4.04 2.67 12.12
CA GLY A 144 -4.90 1.59 12.55
C GLY A 144 -5.32 0.70 11.39
N PHE A 145 -5.92 -0.43 11.70
CA PHE A 145 -6.46 -1.32 10.69
C PHE A 145 -7.92 -0.95 10.38
N SER A 146 -8.20 -0.68 9.12
CA SER A 146 -9.56 -0.38 8.63
C SER A 146 -10.37 -1.64 8.27
N LYS A 147 -9.76 -2.82 8.42
CA LYS A 147 -10.31 -4.13 8.06
C LYS A 147 -10.08 -5.10 9.23
N GLU A 148 -10.62 -6.31 9.16
CA GLU A 148 -10.65 -7.31 10.24
C GLU A 148 -9.27 -7.90 10.62
N ILE A 149 -8.24 -7.06 10.73
CA ILE A 149 -6.91 -7.48 11.19
C ILE A 149 -6.83 -7.36 12.71
N LYS A 150 -6.53 -8.48 13.36
CA LYS A 150 -6.42 -8.61 14.80
C LYS A 150 -4.97 -8.48 15.24
N ALA A 151 -4.43 -7.25 15.16
CA ALA A 151 -3.07 -6.93 15.61
C ALA A 151 -3.01 -5.50 16.17
N PRO A 152 -3.71 -5.22 17.29
CA PRO A 152 -3.86 -3.86 17.80
C PRO A 152 -2.55 -3.19 18.18
N GLU A 153 -1.54 -3.96 18.62
CA GLU A 153 -0.22 -3.44 19.00
C GLU A 153 0.60 -2.90 17.81
N VAL A 154 0.17 -3.16 16.58
CA VAL A 154 0.87 -2.67 15.38
C VAL A 154 0.51 -1.20 15.09
N ALA A 155 -0.63 -0.72 15.60
CA ALA A 155 -1.00 0.68 15.49
C ALA A 155 0.05 1.58 16.16
N GLY A 156 0.39 2.68 15.50
CA GLY A 156 1.39 3.64 15.96
C GLY A 156 2.85 3.22 15.70
N CYS A 157 3.12 2.02 15.18
CA CYS A 157 4.48 1.63 14.86
C CYS A 157 4.92 2.10 13.46
N ARG A 158 6.23 2.18 13.24
CA ARG A 158 6.85 2.38 11.93
C ARG A 158 6.97 1.02 11.23
N VAL A 159 6.12 0.80 10.25
CA VAL A 159 5.94 -0.51 9.58
C VAL A 159 7.22 -0.99 8.91
N GLY A 160 7.91 -0.13 8.16
CA GLY A 160 9.16 -0.50 7.49
C GLY A 160 10.29 -0.79 8.46
N LYS A 161 10.36 -0.07 9.59
CA LYS A 161 11.36 -0.32 10.65
C LYS A 161 11.13 -1.68 11.31
N GLU A 162 9.90 -1.98 11.68
CA GLU A 162 9.56 -3.27 12.31
C GLU A 162 9.78 -4.44 11.34
N LEU A 163 9.41 -4.28 10.06
CA LEU A 163 9.69 -5.28 9.04
C LEU A 163 11.19 -5.53 8.89
N LYS A 164 12.01 -4.47 8.79
CA LYS A 164 13.48 -4.61 8.71
C LYS A 164 14.06 -5.38 9.90
N LYS A 165 13.52 -5.13 11.10
CA LYS A 165 13.92 -5.85 12.31
C LYS A 165 13.57 -7.33 12.22
N ALA A 166 12.33 -7.67 11.88
CA ALA A 166 11.89 -9.05 11.75
C ALA A 166 12.70 -9.82 10.69
N LEU A 167 12.98 -9.20 9.53
CA LEU A 167 13.82 -9.82 8.50
C LEU A 167 15.24 -10.10 9.03
N ALA A 168 15.84 -9.18 9.77
CA ALA A 168 17.16 -9.39 10.39
C ALA A 168 17.13 -10.54 11.40
N ASP A 169 16.08 -10.60 12.25
CA ASP A 169 15.89 -11.69 13.23
C ASP A 169 15.70 -13.05 12.55
N HIS A 170 15.14 -13.07 11.32
CA HIS A 170 15.03 -14.25 10.44
C HIS A 170 16.30 -14.52 9.61
N GLY A 171 17.40 -13.85 9.91
CA GLY A 171 18.72 -14.12 9.33
C GLY A 171 18.92 -13.60 7.91
N TRP A 172 18.19 -12.57 7.50
CA TRP A 172 18.49 -11.84 6.26
C TRP A 172 19.80 -11.07 6.45
N LYS A 173 20.74 -11.28 5.52
CA LYS A 173 22.12 -10.77 5.66
C LYS A 173 22.29 -9.34 5.19
N ASN A 174 21.43 -8.90 4.25
CA ASN A 174 21.53 -7.59 3.64
C ASN A 174 20.84 -6.53 4.49
N LYS A 175 21.41 -5.33 4.54
CA LYS A 175 20.71 -4.16 5.07
C LYS A 175 19.57 -3.80 4.13
N MET A 176 18.34 -4.02 4.58
CA MET A 176 17.15 -3.80 3.77
C MET A 176 16.80 -2.32 3.67
N ASN A 177 16.50 -1.88 2.47
CA ASN A 177 15.86 -0.61 2.16
C ASN A 177 14.39 -0.85 1.88
N VAL A 178 13.51 -0.36 2.75
CA VAL A 178 12.05 -0.56 2.64
C VAL A 178 11.40 0.80 2.41
N LEU A 179 10.67 0.91 1.31
CA LEU A 179 9.83 2.06 1.00
C LEU A 179 8.38 1.64 1.01
N LEU A 180 7.56 2.37 1.75
CA LEU A 180 6.13 2.15 1.85
C LEU A 180 5.36 3.05 0.88
N LEU A 181 4.29 2.49 0.34
CA LEU A 181 3.28 3.20 -0.42
C LEU A 181 1.92 2.84 0.18
N ASN A 182 1.09 3.84 0.36
CA ASN A 182 -0.32 3.67 0.68
C ASN A 182 -1.13 3.82 -0.61
N ASP A 183 -2.04 2.89 -0.86
CA ASP A 183 -2.92 2.87 -2.04
C ASP A 183 -4.39 3.22 -1.70
N THR A 184 -4.64 3.66 -0.48
CA THR A 184 -5.98 4.04 0.00
C THR A 184 -6.14 5.53 0.20
#